data_4c1787bced9683ed08c67e4ccac6a9eb
#
_entry.id   4c1787bced9683ed08c67e4ccac6a9eb
#
_cell.length_a   1.000
_cell.length_b   1.000
_cell.length_c   1.000
_cell.angle_alpha   90.00
_cell.angle_beta   90.00
_cell.angle_gamma   90.00
#
_symmetry.space_group_name_H-M   'P 1'
#
loop_
_entity.id
_entity.type
_entity.pdbx_description
1 polymer ?
#
loop_
_entity_poly.entity_id
_entity_poly.type
_entity_poly.pdbx_seq_one_letter_code
_entity_poly.pdbx_strand_id
1 'polypeptide(L)'
;MMKRLVAVALVAVVFFGGASPAFAIKGFNDQFKLTYTEGEGKAEFKKLVEEAKCNVCHVQGENKKVKNEFGEAFKGLLKKEDFPAKRFKDEPEKCKEEIEAAFKKVEEMKAKDGKTFGEKIKAGALPGGDKDGK
;
A
#
# COMPACT_ATOMS: atom_id res chain seq x y z
N MET A 1 55.03 -7.98 -38.29
CA MET A 1 54.81 -7.56 -36.90
C MET A 1 53.31 -7.33 -36.72
N MET A 2 52.65 -8.29 -36.11
CA MET A 2 51.19 -8.18 -35.88
C MET A 2 50.90 -7.55 -34.50
N LYS A 3 50.33 -6.35 -34.48
CA LYS A 3 49.86 -5.72 -33.27
C LYS A 3 48.49 -6.30 -32.94
N ARG A 4 48.40 -7.11 -31.88
CA ARG A 4 47.14 -7.62 -31.35
C ARG A 4 46.49 -6.53 -30.55
N LEU A 5 45.38 -5.98 -31.05
CA LEU A 5 44.46 -5.12 -30.33
C LEU A 5 43.59 -6.02 -29.44
N VAL A 6 43.83 -5.96 -28.14
CA VAL A 6 42.94 -6.56 -27.14
C VAL A 6 41.83 -5.57 -26.90
N ALA A 7 40.67 -5.88 -27.45
CA ALA A 7 39.43 -5.14 -27.11
C ALA A 7 38.96 -5.61 -25.75
N VAL A 8 39.13 -4.78 -24.73
CA VAL A 8 38.51 -4.99 -23.42
C VAL A 8 37.05 -4.58 -23.52
N ALA A 9 36.18 -5.55 -23.61
CA ALA A 9 34.72 -5.32 -23.49
C ALA A 9 34.40 -5.03 -22.04
N LEU A 10 34.13 -3.76 -21.74
CA LEU A 10 33.57 -3.31 -20.47
C LEU A 10 32.10 -3.73 -20.42
N VAL A 11 31.80 -4.83 -19.73
CA VAL A 11 30.44 -5.22 -19.41
C VAL A 11 29.96 -4.30 -18.29
N ALA A 12 29.21 -3.29 -18.65
CA ALA A 12 28.46 -2.48 -17.69
C ALA A 12 27.35 -3.33 -17.09
N VAL A 13 27.59 -3.87 -15.90
CA VAL A 13 26.51 -4.49 -15.09
C VAL A 13 25.62 -3.37 -14.58
N VAL A 14 24.52 -3.14 -15.28
CA VAL A 14 23.47 -2.24 -14.81
C VAL A 14 22.75 -2.98 -13.67
N PHE A 15 23.10 -2.68 -12.45
CA PHE A 15 22.30 -3.05 -11.29
C PHE A 15 21.00 -2.26 -11.35
N PHE A 16 19.96 -2.87 -11.90
CA PHE A 16 18.59 -2.43 -11.66
C PHE A 16 18.29 -2.72 -10.20
N GLY A 17 18.60 -1.75 -9.34
CA GLY A 17 18.12 -1.71 -7.98
C GLY A 17 16.60 -1.54 -8.01
N GLY A 18 15.87 -2.63 -8.20
CA GLY A 18 14.44 -2.63 -8.11
C GLY A 18 14.03 -2.21 -6.70
N ALA A 19 13.24 -1.12 -6.58
CA ALA A 19 12.62 -0.74 -5.32
C ALA A 19 11.89 -1.97 -4.76
N SER A 20 12.23 -2.36 -3.52
CA SER A 20 11.64 -3.53 -2.89
C SER A 20 10.10 -3.40 -2.87
N PRO A 21 9.36 -4.42 -3.37
CA PRO A 21 7.90 -4.39 -3.34
C PRO A 21 7.29 -4.12 -1.97
N ALA A 22 7.98 -4.49 -0.91
CA ALA A 22 7.55 -4.30 0.47
C ALA A 22 7.47 -2.82 0.90
N PHE A 23 8.22 -1.93 0.27
CA PHE A 23 8.29 -0.53 0.68
C PHE A 23 7.05 0.28 0.26
N ALA A 24 6.53 0.07 -0.93
CA ALA A 24 5.31 0.75 -1.41
C ALA A 24 4.08 0.33 -0.58
N ILE A 25 3.98 -0.95 -0.23
CA ILE A 25 2.92 -1.51 0.64
C ILE A 25 2.99 -0.88 2.04
N LYS A 26 4.18 -0.73 2.59
CA LYS A 26 4.37 -0.03 3.88
C LYS A 26 3.90 1.42 3.83
N GLY A 27 4.24 2.15 2.78
CA GLY A 27 3.82 3.54 2.60
C GLY A 27 2.30 3.71 2.58
N PHE A 28 1.56 2.82 1.95
CA PHE A 28 0.09 2.83 1.95
C PHE A 28 -0.48 2.52 3.33
N ASN A 29 0.07 1.55 4.04
CA ASN A 29 -0.36 1.19 5.39
C ASN A 29 -0.06 2.32 6.39
N ASP A 30 1.10 2.93 6.30
CA ASP A 30 1.48 4.07 7.14
C ASP A 30 0.53 5.26 6.89
N GLN A 31 0.19 5.55 5.63
CA GLN A 31 -0.77 6.59 5.30
C GLN A 31 -2.19 6.26 5.77
N PHE A 32 -2.61 5.00 5.70
CA PHE A 32 -3.89 4.55 6.26
C PHE A 32 -3.96 4.83 7.75
N LYS A 33 -2.92 4.49 8.50
CA LYS A 33 -2.82 4.77 9.93
C LYS A 33 -2.92 6.26 10.22
N LEU A 34 -2.15 7.08 9.53
CA LEU A 34 -2.18 8.54 9.69
C LEU A 34 -3.56 9.14 9.41
N THR A 35 -4.25 8.63 8.39
CA THR A 35 -5.55 9.17 7.97
C THR A 35 -6.69 8.76 8.91
N TYR A 36 -6.69 7.52 9.39
CA TYR A 36 -7.88 6.94 10.04
C TYR A 36 -7.71 6.60 11.52
N THR A 37 -6.49 6.47 12.02
CA THR A 37 -6.25 6.04 13.41
C THR A 37 -5.80 7.15 14.35
N GLU A 38 -5.55 8.34 13.84
CA GLU A 38 -5.19 9.50 14.65
C GLU A 38 -6.44 10.27 15.09
N GLY A 39 -6.41 10.82 16.30
CA GLY A 39 -7.47 11.62 16.89
C GLY A 39 -8.16 10.98 18.10
N GLU A 40 -9.00 11.75 18.74
CA GLU A 40 -9.75 11.31 19.92
C GLU A 40 -10.76 10.21 19.59
N GLY A 41 -10.96 9.28 20.51
CA GLY A 41 -11.93 8.19 20.39
C GLY A 41 -11.52 7.06 19.43
N LYS A 42 -10.31 7.09 18.88
CA LYS A 42 -9.82 6.09 17.91
C LYS A 42 -8.84 5.06 18.46
N ALA A 43 -8.59 5.06 19.77
CA ALA A 43 -7.60 4.18 20.39
C ALA A 43 -7.88 2.69 20.14
N GLU A 44 -9.13 2.25 20.22
CA GLU A 44 -9.51 0.85 19.95
C GLU A 44 -9.35 0.49 18.47
N PHE A 45 -9.76 1.39 17.57
CA PHE A 45 -9.57 1.19 16.13
C PHE A 45 -8.08 1.17 15.76
N LYS A 46 -7.28 2.05 16.34
CA LYS A 46 -5.82 2.05 16.17
C LYS A 46 -5.20 0.71 16.56
N LYS A 47 -5.58 0.19 17.72
CA LYS A 47 -5.12 -1.13 18.19
C LYS A 47 -5.51 -2.24 17.20
N LEU A 48 -6.74 -2.24 16.73
CA LEU A 48 -7.23 -3.21 15.77
C LEU A 48 -6.47 -3.16 14.45
N VAL A 49 -6.16 -1.97 13.95
CA VAL A 49 -5.34 -1.76 12.72
C VAL A 49 -3.91 -2.24 12.94
N GLU A 50 -3.33 -1.99 14.11
CA GLU A 50 -1.99 -2.46 14.47
C GLU A 50 -1.91 -3.98 14.58
N GLU A 51 -2.95 -4.64 15.06
CA GLU A 51 -3.06 -6.10 15.10
C GLU A 51 -3.24 -6.69 13.69
N ALA A 52 -4.07 -6.09 12.86
CA ALA A 52 -4.32 -6.53 11.49
C ALA A 52 -3.12 -6.34 10.57
N LYS A 53 -2.33 -5.29 10.76
CA LYS A 53 -1.15 -4.99 9.92
C LYS A 53 -1.49 -4.96 8.43
N CYS A 54 -0.88 -5.84 7.65
CA CYS A 54 -1.12 -5.97 6.21
C CYS A 54 -2.54 -6.51 5.89
N ASN A 55 -3.20 -7.13 6.87
CA ASN A 55 -4.53 -7.72 6.69
C ASN A 55 -5.66 -6.67 6.66
N VAL A 56 -5.37 -5.40 6.86
CA VAL A 56 -6.30 -4.32 6.51
C VAL A 56 -6.72 -4.40 5.04
N CYS A 57 -5.80 -4.79 4.15
CA CYS A 57 -5.99 -4.90 2.71
C CYS A 57 -5.79 -6.32 2.14
N HIS A 58 -5.17 -7.22 2.87
CA HIS A 58 -4.82 -8.58 2.43
C HIS A 58 -5.46 -9.65 3.30
N VAL A 59 -5.58 -10.86 2.75
CA VAL A 59 -6.07 -12.03 3.50
C VAL A 59 -4.90 -12.74 4.18
N GLN A 60 -5.02 -13.03 5.48
CA GLN A 60 -4.00 -13.73 6.23
C GLN A 60 -3.83 -15.18 5.74
N GLY A 61 -2.59 -15.67 5.77
CA GLY A 61 -2.23 -17.03 5.39
C GLY A 61 -2.18 -17.26 3.88
N GLU A 62 -2.68 -16.33 3.10
CA GLU A 62 -2.60 -16.37 1.65
C GLU A 62 -1.33 -15.68 1.14
N ASN A 63 -0.99 -15.91 -0.12
CA ASN A 63 0.04 -15.15 -0.78
C ASN A 63 -0.28 -13.64 -0.66
N LYS A 64 0.73 -12.80 -0.39
CA LYS A 64 0.59 -11.32 -0.31
C LYS A 64 -0.06 -10.68 -1.54
N LYS A 65 -0.26 -11.43 -2.61
CA LYS A 65 -1.01 -11.01 -3.80
C LYS A 65 -2.53 -11.08 -3.61
N VAL A 66 -3.02 -11.87 -2.65
CA VAL A 66 -4.45 -11.98 -2.36
C VAL A 66 -4.87 -10.81 -1.49
N LYS A 67 -5.79 -10.02 -2.03
CA LYS A 67 -6.37 -8.86 -1.35
C LYS A 67 -7.76 -9.20 -0.85
N ASN A 68 -8.16 -8.59 0.28
CA ASN A 68 -9.55 -8.59 0.69
C ASN A 68 -10.37 -7.57 -0.13
N GLU A 69 -11.65 -7.46 0.12
CA GLU A 69 -12.52 -6.55 -0.63
C GLU A 69 -12.10 -5.08 -0.56
N PHE A 70 -11.55 -4.63 0.57
CA PHE A 70 -11.01 -3.28 0.71
C PHE A 70 -9.76 -3.07 -0.13
N GLY A 71 -8.82 -4.02 -0.09
CA GLY A 71 -7.63 -3.98 -0.93
C GLY A 71 -7.95 -4.03 -2.43
N GLU A 72 -8.93 -4.82 -2.83
CA GLU A 72 -9.40 -4.88 -4.23
C GLU A 72 -10.05 -3.57 -4.70
N ALA A 73 -10.70 -2.82 -3.81
CA ALA A 73 -11.31 -1.53 -4.14
C ALA A 73 -10.30 -0.49 -4.64
N PHE A 74 -9.02 -0.62 -4.28
CA PHE A 74 -7.95 0.25 -4.78
C PHE A 74 -7.44 -0.11 -6.17
N LYS A 75 -7.89 -1.21 -6.74
CA LYS A 75 -7.48 -1.64 -8.08
C LYS A 75 -7.82 -0.57 -9.12
N GLY A 76 -6.80 -0.10 -9.83
CA GLY A 76 -6.94 0.99 -10.80
C GLY A 76 -6.86 2.41 -10.22
N LEU A 77 -6.93 2.57 -8.89
CA LEU A 77 -6.77 3.87 -8.21
C LEU A 77 -5.34 4.09 -7.73
N LEU A 78 -4.72 3.06 -7.17
CA LEU A 78 -3.33 3.09 -6.71
C LEU A 78 -2.56 1.95 -7.38
N LYS A 79 -1.54 2.31 -8.12
CA LYS A 79 -0.59 1.36 -8.71
C LYS A 79 0.71 1.44 -7.93
N LYS A 80 1.18 0.30 -7.50
CA LYS A 80 2.43 0.15 -6.75
C LYS A 80 3.63 0.75 -7.50
N GLU A 81 3.63 0.64 -8.81
CA GLU A 81 4.69 1.13 -9.70
C GLU A 81 4.80 2.66 -9.68
N ASP A 82 3.69 3.36 -9.40
CA ASP A 82 3.65 4.83 -9.31
C ASP A 82 4.23 5.36 -7.99
N PHE A 83 4.46 4.48 -7.01
CA PHE A 83 4.94 4.84 -5.68
C PHE A 83 6.25 4.12 -5.30
N PRO A 84 7.34 4.32 -6.06
CA PRO A 84 8.63 3.77 -5.66
C PRO A 84 9.15 4.45 -4.38
N ALA A 85 9.99 3.75 -3.64
CA ALA A 85 10.57 4.25 -2.38
C ALA A 85 11.21 5.64 -2.51
N LYS A 86 11.83 5.91 -3.66
CA LYS A 86 12.44 7.20 -3.94
C LYS A 86 11.39 8.32 -3.98
N ARG A 87 10.23 8.08 -4.58
CA ARG A 87 9.18 9.09 -4.69
C ARG A 87 8.63 9.51 -3.33
N PHE A 88 8.47 8.57 -2.38
CA PHE A 88 8.08 8.90 -1.01
C PHE A 88 9.07 9.80 -0.29
N LYS A 89 10.36 9.74 -0.67
CA LYS A 89 11.39 10.62 -0.11
C LYS A 89 11.44 11.99 -0.78
N ASP A 90 11.30 11.99 -2.10
CA ASP A 90 11.46 13.20 -2.91
C ASP A 90 10.19 14.06 -2.95
N GLU A 91 9.01 13.43 -2.93
CA GLU A 91 7.71 14.08 -3.08
C GLU A 91 6.69 13.55 -2.05
N PRO A 92 6.97 13.61 -0.73
CA PRO A 92 6.11 13.01 0.30
C PRO A 92 4.69 13.60 0.31
N GLU A 93 4.53 14.89 0.13
CA GLU A 93 3.22 15.55 0.14
C GLU A 93 2.36 15.15 -1.06
N LYS A 94 2.95 15.04 -2.25
CA LYS A 94 2.22 14.57 -3.44
C LYS A 94 1.79 13.11 -3.29
N CYS A 95 2.65 12.25 -2.77
CA CYS A 95 2.30 10.86 -2.48
C CYS A 95 1.13 10.79 -1.50
N LYS A 96 1.18 11.58 -0.43
CA LYS A 96 0.11 11.69 0.55
C LYS A 96 -1.21 12.12 -0.09
N GLU A 97 -1.22 13.20 -0.84
CA GLU A 97 -2.41 13.74 -1.51
C GLU A 97 -3.04 12.71 -2.46
N GLU A 98 -2.24 12.03 -3.27
CA GLU A 98 -2.72 11.01 -4.20
C GLU A 98 -3.30 9.79 -3.48
N ILE A 99 -2.65 9.35 -2.41
CA ILE A 99 -3.13 8.21 -1.60
C ILE A 99 -4.43 8.59 -0.86
N GLU A 100 -4.50 9.76 -0.27
CA GLU A 100 -5.71 10.26 0.41
C GLU A 100 -6.87 10.45 -0.56
N ALA A 101 -6.61 10.91 -1.78
CA ALA A 101 -7.63 11.03 -2.82
C ALA A 101 -8.20 9.66 -3.22
N ALA A 102 -7.35 8.64 -3.29
CA ALA A 102 -7.80 7.26 -3.51
C ALA A 102 -8.60 6.73 -2.33
N PHE A 103 -8.20 7.00 -1.09
CA PHE A 103 -8.96 6.63 0.11
C PHE A 103 -10.37 7.23 0.09
N LYS A 104 -10.50 8.51 -0.21
CA LYS A 104 -11.83 9.17 -0.31
C LYS A 104 -12.74 8.51 -1.33
N LYS A 105 -12.21 8.13 -2.48
CA LYS A 105 -12.99 7.39 -3.50
C LYS A 105 -13.43 6.02 -3.01
N VAL A 106 -12.54 5.29 -2.34
CA VAL A 106 -12.84 3.97 -1.80
C VAL A 106 -13.82 4.05 -0.62
N GLU A 107 -13.76 5.08 0.21
CA GLU A 107 -14.74 5.30 1.29
C GLU A 107 -16.19 5.30 0.80
N GLU A 108 -16.45 5.79 -0.40
CA GLU A 108 -17.78 5.85 -1.00
C GLU A 108 -18.21 4.52 -1.64
N MET A 109 -17.29 3.58 -1.83
CA MET A 109 -17.60 2.27 -2.40
C MET A 109 -18.25 1.36 -1.36
N LYS A 110 -19.15 0.49 -1.82
CA LYS A 110 -19.85 -0.47 -0.95
C LYS A 110 -19.07 -1.77 -0.83
N ALA A 111 -18.96 -2.24 0.40
CA ALA A 111 -18.52 -3.59 0.71
C ALA A 111 -19.63 -4.62 0.40
N LYS A 112 -19.32 -5.90 0.47
CA LYS A 112 -20.27 -6.99 0.21
C LYS A 112 -21.46 -7.00 1.17
N ASP A 113 -21.29 -6.46 2.37
CA ASP A 113 -22.36 -6.33 3.38
C ASP A 113 -23.33 -5.16 3.12
N GLY A 114 -23.10 -4.39 2.06
CA GLY A 114 -23.93 -3.26 1.65
C GLY A 114 -23.58 -1.92 2.30
N LYS A 115 -22.71 -1.92 3.31
CA LYS A 115 -22.18 -0.70 3.93
C LYS A 115 -21.02 -0.16 3.08
N THR A 116 -20.82 1.16 3.12
CA THR A 116 -19.63 1.73 2.51
C THR A 116 -18.40 1.45 3.37
N PHE A 117 -17.22 1.43 2.74
CA PHE A 117 -15.98 1.28 3.51
C PHE A 117 -15.79 2.42 4.51
N GLY A 118 -16.21 3.64 4.15
CA GLY A 118 -16.18 4.79 5.04
C GLY A 118 -17.08 4.62 6.27
N GLU A 119 -18.28 4.08 6.11
CA GLU A 119 -19.18 3.76 7.24
C GLU A 119 -18.57 2.73 8.19
N LYS A 120 -17.92 1.70 7.66
CA LYS A 120 -17.23 0.68 8.46
C LYS A 120 -16.08 1.28 9.27
N ILE A 121 -15.25 2.11 8.65
CA ILE A 121 -14.12 2.80 9.31
C ILE A 121 -14.63 3.75 10.41
N LYS A 122 -15.68 4.54 10.13
CA LYS A 122 -16.29 5.43 11.13
C LYS A 122 -16.89 4.68 12.32
N ALA A 123 -17.39 3.49 12.09
CA ALA A 123 -17.88 2.60 13.15
C ALA A 123 -16.76 1.92 13.95
N GLY A 124 -15.49 2.14 13.61
CA GLY A 124 -14.35 1.51 14.26
C GLY A 124 -14.12 0.06 13.85
N ALA A 125 -14.64 -0.35 12.70
CA ALA A 125 -14.47 -1.68 12.13
C ALA A 125 -13.42 -1.67 11.00
N LEU A 126 -12.70 -2.79 10.85
CA LEU A 126 -11.81 -2.97 9.71
C LEU A 126 -12.62 -3.02 8.40
N PRO A 127 -12.25 -2.25 7.38
CA PRO A 127 -13.04 -2.15 6.15
C PRO A 127 -13.06 -3.44 5.32
N GLY A 128 -12.00 -4.22 5.36
CA GLY A 128 -11.83 -5.42 4.54
C GLY A 128 -12.31 -6.73 5.16
N GLY A 129 -12.83 -6.69 6.38
CA GLY A 129 -13.26 -7.89 7.10
C GLY A 129 -12.80 -7.89 8.56
N ASP A 130 -12.37 -9.02 9.08
CA ASP A 130 -11.79 -9.13 10.42
C ASP A 130 -10.27 -8.81 10.41
N LYS A 131 -9.61 -9.00 11.58
CA LYS A 131 -8.16 -8.80 11.73
C LYS A 131 -7.31 -9.73 10.84
N ASP A 132 -7.90 -10.79 10.32
CA ASP A 132 -7.28 -11.73 9.40
C ASP A 132 -7.59 -11.42 7.93
N GLY A 133 -8.38 -10.37 7.66
CA GLY A 133 -8.77 -9.93 6.33
C GLY A 133 -9.84 -10.82 5.68
N LYS A 134 -10.62 -11.55 6.48
CA LYS A 134 -11.66 -12.48 6.01
C LYS A 134 -13.06 -11.95 6.22
#